data_123783f2ef77ef496d653d0994ff48e9
#
_entry.id   123783f2ef77ef496d653d0994ff48e9
#
_cell.length_a   1.000
_cell.length_b   1.000
_cell.length_c   1.000
_cell.angle_alpha   90.00
_cell.angle_beta   90.00
_cell.angle_gamma   90.00
#
_symmetry.space_group_name_H-M   'P 1'
#
loop_
_entity.id
_entity.type
_entity.pdbx_description
1 polymer ?
#
loop_
_entity_poly.entity_id
_entity_poly.type
_entity_poly.pdbx_seq_one_letter_code
_entity_poly.pdbx_strand_id
1 'polypeptide(L)'
;MQQYKWNAADYAKSSSCQQQWARELIGKLELKGDETLLDIGCGDGKVTAEIAVCLRTGSVLGVDSSAEMIALAQSQYPADAFPNLRFRREDARSLSFRDEFTVVFSNATLHWVLGHAPVLRGISASLKRGGKALLQMGGQGNAADVIAVAERVVASQEWRGYFQGFSFPYGFYGPDEYHEWLREARLQARRVELIPKDAAHQGREGFEGWFRTTWLPYTQRVPEEKREAFIAQVVDRYLENHPRDEQGMVHVKMVRLEVEALKL
;
A
#
# COMPACT_ATOMS: atom_id res chain seq x y z
N MET A 1 -12.08 -0.53 -13.16
CA MET A 1 -10.89 -1.11 -12.50
C MET A 1 -11.11 -2.61 -12.37
N GLN A 2 -10.12 -3.42 -12.69
CA GLN A 2 -10.20 -4.87 -12.42
C GLN A 2 -10.21 -5.05 -10.90
N GLN A 3 -11.25 -5.66 -10.36
CA GLN A 3 -11.39 -5.88 -8.92
C GLN A 3 -10.61 -7.16 -8.59
N TYR A 4 -9.49 -7.01 -7.86
CA TYR A 4 -8.70 -8.16 -7.40
C TYR A 4 -9.37 -8.82 -6.20
N LYS A 5 -9.41 -10.15 -6.17
CA LYS A 5 -9.89 -10.90 -5.01
C LYS A 5 -8.76 -11.04 -3.99
N TRP A 6 -8.92 -10.41 -2.85
CA TRP A 6 -8.00 -10.51 -1.73
C TRP A 6 -8.30 -11.74 -0.87
N ASN A 7 -7.28 -12.53 -0.55
CA ASN A 7 -7.41 -13.54 0.49
C ASN A 7 -6.87 -12.94 1.80
N ALA A 8 -7.79 -12.44 2.63
CA ALA A 8 -7.44 -11.74 3.87
C ALA A 8 -6.64 -12.62 4.86
N ALA A 9 -6.92 -13.93 4.92
CA ALA A 9 -6.19 -14.85 5.81
C ALA A 9 -4.74 -15.09 5.35
N ASP A 10 -4.51 -15.18 4.05
CA ASP A 10 -3.19 -15.37 3.45
C ASP A 10 -2.36 -14.07 3.53
N TYR A 11 -3.03 -12.94 3.30
CA TYR A 11 -2.43 -11.60 3.45
C TYR A 11 -1.96 -11.34 4.89
N ALA A 12 -2.76 -11.70 5.89
CA ALA A 12 -2.42 -11.51 7.30
C ALA A 12 -1.15 -12.25 7.72
N LYS A 13 -0.87 -13.43 7.12
CA LYS A 13 0.35 -14.21 7.38
C LYS A 13 1.61 -13.60 6.73
N SER A 14 1.45 -12.93 5.58
CA SER A 14 2.55 -12.44 4.76
C SER A 14 2.85 -10.94 4.95
N SER A 15 2.14 -10.23 5.85
CA SER A 15 2.16 -8.77 6.00
C SER A 15 3.01 -8.23 7.16
N SER A 16 3.84 -9.06 7.80
CA SER A 16 4.65 -8.67 8.98
C SER A 16 5.57 -7.48 8.73
N CYS A 17 6.29 -7.48 7.60
CA CYS A 17 7.16 -6.35 7.23
C CYS A 17 6.37 -5.05 7.00
N GLN A 18 5.21 -5.14 6.36
CA GLN A 18 4.36 -3.99 6.09
C GLN A 18 3.79 -3.39 7.39
N GLN A 19 3.48 -4.23 8.38
CA GLN A 19 3.03 -3.76 9.68
C GLN A 19 4.15 -3.06 10.46
N GLN A 20 5.36 -3.57 10.41
CA GLN A 20 6.52 -2.90 11.01
C GLN A 20 6.73 -1.51 10.39
N TRP A 21 6.71 -1.41 9.06
CA TRP A 21 6.85 -0.13 8.35
C TRP A 21 5.68 0.82 8.63
N ALA A 22 4.46 0.30 8.82
CA ALA A 22 3.32 1.11 9.25
C ALA A 22 3.56 1.73 10.62
N ARG A 23 4.07 0.97 11.59
CA ARG A 23 4.39 1.49 12.93
C ARG A 23 5.50 2.54 12.92
N GLU A 24 6.55 2.34 12.10
CA GLU A 24 7.58 3.35 11.88
C GLU A 24 6.94 4.66 11.35
N LEU A 25 5.99 4.55 10.41
CA LEU A 25 5.32 5.70 9.83
C LEU A 25 4.37 6.37 10.83
N ILE A 26 3.62 5.59 11.64
CA ILE A 26 2.77 6.12 12.72
C ILE A 26 3.61 6.93 13.72
N GLY A 27 4.80 6.44 14.08
CA GLY A 27 5.72 7.17 14.97
C GLY A 27 6.10 8.56 14.42
N LYS A 28 6.21 8.71 13.10
CA LYS A 28 6.51 9.99 12.43
C LYS A 28 5.30 10.96 12.41
N LEU A 29 4.09 10.48 12.69
CA LEU A 29 2.92 11.35 12.79
C LEU A 29 3.00 12.28 14.00
N GLU A 30 3.74 11.92 15.04
CA GLU A 30 3.86 12.72 16.27
C GLU A 30 2.49 13.18 16.79
N LEU A 31 1.55 12.22 16.92
CA LEU A 31 0.17 12.49 17.30
C LEU A 31 0.11 13.02 18.74
N LYS A 32 -0.69 14.06 18.96
CA LYS A 32 -0.96 14.66 20.28
C LYS A 32 -2.14 13.98 20.97
N GLY A 33 -2.99 13.31 20.18
CA GLY A 33 -4.14 12.55 20.65
C GLY A 33 -5.49 13.24 20.48
N ASP A 34 -5.53 14.44 19.90
CA ASP A 34 -6.73 15.23 19.63
C ASP A 34 -7.02 15.40 18.12
N GLU A 35 -6.23 14.76 17.25
CA GLU A 35 -6.37 14.90 15.82
C GLU A 35 -7.67 14.26 15.28
N THR A 36 -8.20 14.87 14.24
CA THR A 36 -9.13 14.23 13.32
C THR A 36 -8.35 13.68 12.13
N LEU A 37 -8.29 12.35 11.99
CA LEU A 37 -7.42 11.68 11.02
C LEU A 37 -8.22 10.93 9.96
N LEU A 38 -7.80 11.06 8.69
CA LEU A 38 -8.27 10.24 7.57
C LEU A 38 -7.17 9.25 7.18
N ASP A 39 -7.47 7.95 7.21
CA ASP A 39 -6.58 6.89 6.70
C ASP A 39 -7.08 6.39 5.35
N ILE A 40 -6.33 6.67 4.28
CA ILE A 40 -6.68 6.33 2.90
C ILE A 40 -6.10 4.97 2.53
N GLY A 41 -6.99 4.02 2.20
CA GLY A 41 -6.64 2.63 1.91
C GLY A 41 -6.40 1.84 3.19
N CYS A 42 -7.34 1.94 4.12
CA CYS A 42 -7.25 1.33 5.45
C CYS A 42 -7.26 -0.21 5.44
N GLY A 43 -7.63 -0.84 4.32
CA GLY A 43 -7.73 -2.29 4.20
C GLY A 43 -8.63 -2.91 5.26
N ASP A 44 -8.12 -3.92 5.97
CA ASP A 44 -8.80 -4.61 7.07
C ASP A 44 -8.90 -3.79 8.38
N GLY A 45 -8.41 -2.56 8.40
CA GLY A 45 -8.51 -1.63 9.51
C GLY A 45 -7.45 -1.79 10.61
N LYS A 46 -6.52 -2.74 10.48
CA LYS A 46 -5.54 -3.04 11.54
C LYS A 46 -4.64 -1.85 11.89
N VAL A 47 -4.09 -1.17 10.88
CA VAL A 47 -3.26 0.03 11.07
C VAL A 47 -4.10 1.20 11.59
N THR A 48 -5.30 1.37 11.05
CA THR A 48 -6.24 2.41 11.48
C THR A 48 -6.63 2.26 12.95
N ALA A 49 -6.83 1.01 13.43
CA ALA A 49 -7.13 0.73 14.84
C ALA A 49 -5.92 1.02 15.75
N GLU A 50 -4.68 0.73 15.30
CA GLU A 50 -3.46 1.13 16.04
C GLU A 50 -3.39 2.67 16.15
N ILE A 51 -3.76 3.42 15.12
CA ILE A 51 -3.85 4.89 15.16
C ILE A 51 -4.96 5.35 16.13
N ALA A 52 -6.13 4.70 16.10
CA ALA A 52 -7.26 5.06 16.97
C ALA A 52 -6.91 5.01 18.46
N VAL A 53 -6.07 4.05 18.87
CA VAL A 53 -5.58 3.93 20.25
C VAL A 53 -4.71 5.15 20.66
N CYS A 54 -4.00 5.76 19.71
CA CYS A 54 -3.20 6.97 19.96
C CYS A 54 -4.05 8.24 20.10
N LEU A 55 -5.30 8.24 19.62
CA LEU A 55 -6.19 9.40 19.57
C LEU A 55 -7.14 9.42 20.76
N ARG A 56 -6.69 9.93 21.93
CA ARG A 56 -7.45 9.90 23.17
C ARG A 56 -8.75 10.73 23.14
N THR A 57 -8.70 11.87 22.49
CA THR A 57 -9.84 12.82 22.34
C THR A 57 -10.13 13.10 20.87
N GLY A 58 -9.28 12.61 19.97
CA GLY A 58 -9.42 12.69 18.53
C GLY A 58 -10.27 11.56 17.95
N SER A 59 -10.24 11.46 16.63
CA SER A 59 -10.95 10.41 15.90
C SER A 59 -10.24 10.04 14.61
N VAL A 60 -10.49 8.82 14.12
CA VAL A 60 -9.99 8.35 12.82
C VAL A 60 -11.11 7.78 11.99
N LEU A 61 -11.08 8.15 10.70
CA LEU A 61 -11.90 7.55 9.66
C LEU A 61 -10.99 6.78 8.68
N GLY A 62 -11.15 5.46 8.62
CA GLY A 62 -10.53 4.64 7.59
C GLY A 62 -11.41 4.57 6.34
N VAL A 63 -10.80 4.76 5.17
CA VAL A 63 -11.51 4.60 3.89
C VAL A 63 -10.77 3.62 2.99
N ASP A 64 -11.53 2.79 2.27
CA ASP A 64 -11.02 1.87 1.25
C ASP A 64 -12.03 1.73 0.10
N SER A 65 -11.56 1.43 -1.08
CA SER A 65 -12.41 1.23 -2.27
C SER A 65 -13.09 -0.15 -2.28
N SER A 66 -12.54 -1.15 -1.58
CA SER A 66 -13.10 -2.50 -1.45
C SER A 66 -14.19 -2.56 -0.40
N ALA A 67 -15.39 -2.99 -0.81
CA ALA A 67 -16.50 -3.21 0.11
C ALA A 67 -16.21 -4.36 1.09
N GLU A 68 -15.49 -5.40 0.63
CA GLU A 68 -15.10 -6.55 1.43
C GLU A 68 -14.13 -6.14 2.56
N MET A 69 -13.13 -5.30 2.25
CA MET A 69 -12.18 -4.79 3.24
C MET A 69 -12.89 -3.93 4.29
N ILE A 70 -13.81 -3.04 3.88
CA ILE A 70 -14.58 -2.22 4.81
C ILE A 70 -15.48 -3.08 5.71
N ALA A 71 -16.15 -4.09 5.15
CA ALA A 71 -16.97 -5.01 5.96
C ALA A 71 -16.12 -5.78 6.98
N LEU A 72 -14.93 -6.23 6.57
CA LEU A 72 -13.99 -6.92 7.46
C LEU A 72 -13.50 -5.98 8.57
N ALA A 73 -13.07 -4.76 8.23
CA ALA A 73 -12.63 -3.76 9.19
C ALA A 73 -13.72 -3.44 10.23
N GLN A 74 -14.96 -3.24 9.79
CA GLN A 74 -16.11 -2.98 10.67
C GLN A 74 -16.41 -4.16 11.60
N SER A 75 -16.24 -5.40 11.12
CA SER A 75 -16.45 -6.59 11.95
C SER A 75 -15.36 -6.81 12.98
N GLN A 76 -14.10 -6.48 12.66
CA GLN A 76 -12.96 -6.65 13.55
C GLN A 76 -12.85 -5.52 14.60
N TYR A 77 -13.28 -4.32 14.24
CA TYR A 77 -13.18 -3.13 15.08
C TYR A 77 -14.56 -2.45 15.23
N PRO A 78 -15.50 -3.08 15.99
CA PRO A 78 -16.86 -2.57 16.16
C PRO A 78 -16.87 -1.26 16.97
N ALA A 79 -17.89 -0.42 16.70
CA ALA A 79 -17.97 0.94 17.23
C ALA A 79 -18.08 1.04 18.76
N ASP A 80 -18.58 0.02 19.43
CA ASP A 80 -18.68 -0.09 20.89
C ASP A 80 -17.30 -0.31 21.54
N ALA A 81 -16.41 -1.05 20.89
CA ALA A 81 -15.04 -1.24 21.36
C ALA A 81 -14.10 -0.10 20.92
N PHE A 82 -14.41 0.54 19.79
CA PHE A 82 -13.61 1.64 19.22
C PHE A 82 -14.48 2.86 18.94
N PRO A 83 -14.89 3.64 19.97
CA PRO A 83 -15.85 4.74 19.82
C PRO A 83 -15.36 5.90 18.94
N ASN A 84 -14.03 6.06 18.79
CA ASN A 84 -13.37 7.10 18.01
C ASN A 84 -12.93 6.61 16.60
N LEU A 85 -13.31 5.37 16.19
CA LEU A 85 -12.93 4.77 14.91
C LEU A 85 -14.18 4.52 14.06
N ARG A 86 -14.08 4.87 12.77
CA ARG A 86 -15.13 4.58 11.77
C ARG A 86 -14.48 4.10 10.49
N PHE A 87 -15.25 3.35 9.68
CA PHE A 87 -14.83 2.89 8.35
C PHE A 87 -15.91 3.22 7.33
N ARG A 88 -15.47 3.66 6.14
CA ARG A 88 -16.35 4.02 5.03
C ARG A 88 -15.76 3.62 3.69
N ARG A 89 -16.59 3.15 2.76
CA ARG A 89 -16.15 2.89 1.40
C ARG A 89 -15.98 4.20 0.65
N GLU A 90 -14.77 4.48 0.15
CA GLU A 90 -14.42 5.64 -0.67
C GLU A 90 -13.29 5.29 -1.65
N ASP A 91 -13.29 5.91 -2.81
CA ASP A 91 -12.17 5.82 -3.75
C ASP A 91 -11.21 7.00 -3.51
N ALA A 92 -9.93 6.71 -3.33
CA ALA A 92 -8.89 7.71 -3.10
C ALA A 92 -8.84 8.80 -4.20
N ARG A 93 -9.30 8.48 -5.43
CA ARG A 93 -9.33 9.40 -6.57
C ARG A 93 -10.50 10.41 -6.52
N SER A 94 -11.48 10.17 -5.67
CA SER A 94 -12.72 10.95 -5.61
C SER A 94 -13.20 11.16 -4.17
N LEU A 95 -12.29 11.53 -3.25
CA LEU A 95 -12.61 11.83 -1.86
C LEU A 95 -13.64 12.96 -1.76
N SER A 96 -14.68 12.76 -0.94
CA SER A 96 -15.82 13.68 -0.82
C SER A 96 -15.70 14.72 0.30
N PHE A 97 -14.61 14.68 1.06
CA PHE A 97 -14.40 15.49 2.26
C PHE A 97 -13.95 16.93 1.95
N ARG A 98 -14.26 17.87 2.88
CA ARG A 98 -13.86 19.28 2.78
C ARG A 98 -13.51 19.83 4.15
N ASP A 99 -12.22 20.19 4.36
CA ASP A 99 -11.74 20.84 5.60
C ASP A 99 -12.14 20.11 6.90
N GLU A 100 -12.11 18.76 6.86
CA GLU A 100 -12.57 17.92 7.97
C GLU A 100 -11.43 17.36 8.84
N PHE A 101 -10.24 17.13 8.25
CA PHE A 101 -9.16 16.40 8.91
C PHE A 101 -7.96 17.28 9.20
N THR A 102 -7.36 17.09 10.38
CA THR A 102 -6.06 17.71 10.72
C THR A 102 -4.89 16.89 10.20
N VAL A 103 -5.11 15.59 10.00
CA VAL A 103 -4.11 14.67 9.47
C VAL A 103 -4.74 13.79 8.39
N VAL A 104 -4.03 13.60 7.27
CA VAL A 104 -4.30 12.55 6.29
C VAL A 104 -3.13 11.59 6.27
N PHE A 105 -3.42 10.31 6.40
CA PHE A 105 -2.47 9.21 6.41
C PHE A 105 -2.77 8.24 5.29
N SER A 106 -1.75 7.62 4.71
CA SER A 106 -1.91 6.46 3.82
C SER A 106 -0.66 5.62 3.86
N ASN A 107 -0.81 4.32 4.07
CA ASN A 107 0.32 3.38 4.06
C ASN A 107 0.07 2.21 3.12
N ALA A 108 1.05 1.90 2.27
CA ALA A 108 1.08 0.75 1.37
C ALA A 108 -0.14 0.62 0.42
N THR A 109 -0.77 1.74 0.05
CA THR A 109 -2.02 1.75 -0.72
C THR A 109 -1.90 2.45 -2.06
N LEU A 110 -1.37 3.67 -2.11
CA LEU A 110 -1.51 4.53 -3.28
C LEU A 110 -0.82 3.98 -4.53
N HIS A 111 0.17 3.12 -4.41
CA HIS A 111 0.76 2.45 -5.58
C HIS A 111 -0.22 1.56 -6.37
N TRP A 112 -1.40 1.23 -5.82
CA TRP A 112 -2.50 0.57 -6.54
C TRP A 112 -3.31 1.53 -7.42
N VAL A 113 -3.04 2.83 -7.34
CA VAL A 113 -3.73 3.87 -8.09
C VAL A 113 -2.81 4.40 -9.19
N LEU A 114 -3.29 4.45 -10.43
CA LEU A 114 -2.57 5.11 -11.50
C LEU A 114 -2.99 6.58 -11.56
N GLY A 115 -1.98 7.49 -11.57
CA GLY A 115 -2.20 8.94 -11.63
C GLY A 115 -2.63 9.53 -10.27
N HIS A 116 -1.67 10.04 -9.48
CA HIS A 116 -1.92 10.51 -8.12
C HIS A 116 -2.40 11.96 -8.02
N ALA A 117 -2.37 12.75 -9.09
CA ALA A 117 -2.81 14.16 -9.05
C ALA A 117 -4.26 14.32 -8.53
N PRO A 118 -5.26 13.52 -8.95
CA PRO A 118 -6.61 13.59 -8.35
C PRO A 118 -6.62 13.23 -6.85
N VAL A 119 -5.81 12.25 -6.44
CA VAL A 119 -5.69 11.83 -5.04
C VAL A 119 -5.17 12.99 -4.18
N LEU A 120 -4.10 13.64 -4.61
CA LEU A 120 -3.50 14.75 -3.87
C LEU A 120 -4.43 15.97 -3.81
N ARG A 121 -5.20 16.24 -4.87
CA ARG A 121 -6.26 17.28 -4.82
C ARG A 121 -7.36 16.91 -3.81
N GLY A 122 -7.76 15.65 -3.75
CA GLY A 122 -8.72 15.14 -2.75
C GLY A 122 -8.16 15.26 -1.32
N ILE A 123 -6.90 14.91 -1.10
CA ILE A 123 -6.19 15.07 0.17
C ILE A 123 -6.16 16.53 0.59
N SER A 124 -5.77 17.42 -0.32
CA SER A 124 -5.75 18.88 -0.06
C SER A 124 -7.13 19.40 0.33
N ALA A 125 -8.18 18.98 -0.38
CA ALA A 125 -9.54 19.38 -0.07
C ALA A 125 -10.01 18.84 1.31
N SER A 126 -9.63 17.64 1.67
CA SER A 126 -10.00 16.98 2.93
C SER A 126 -9.32 17.56 4.16
N LEU A 127 -8.10 18.08 4.01
CA LEU A 127 -7.32 18.67 5.09
C LEU A 127 -7.88 20.02 5.51
N LYS A 128 -7.89 20.28 6.81
CA LYS A 128 -8.03 21.62 7.38
C LYS A 128 -6.80 22.48 7.07
N ARG A 129 -6.94 23.79 7.10
CA ARG A 129 -5.78 24.69 6.99
C ARG A 129 -4.77 24.40 8.12
N GLY A 130 -3.49 24.31 7.79
CA GLY A 130 -2.44 23.86 8.72
C GLY A 130 -2.37 22.35 8.94
N GLY A 131 -3.28 21.57 8.33
CA GLY A 131 -3.27 20.11 8.41
C GLY A 131 -2.15 19.49 7.60
N LYS A 132 -1.73 18.28 7.98
CA LYS A 132 -0.62 17.56 7.36
C LYS A 132 -1.06 16.25 6.70
N ALA A 133 -0.38 15.89 5.62
CA ALA A 133 -0.46 14.57 5.00
C ALA A 133 0.85 13.81 5.21
N LEU A 134 0.76 12.52 5.57
CA LEU A 134 1.89 11.60 5.62
C LEU A 134 1.52 10.33 4.86
N LEU A 135 2.20 10.11 3.73
CA LEU A 135 1.91 9.04 2.79
C LEU A 135 3.14 8.16 2.61
N GLN A 136 2.98 6.85 2.58
CA GLN A 136 4.03 5.92 2.22
C GLN A 136 3.49 4.82 1.28
N MET A 137 4.21 4.58 0.18
CA MET A 137 3.83 3.59 -0.83
C MET A 137 5.07 3.01 -1.53
N GLY A 138 4.89 2.02 -2.39
CA GLY A 138 5.95 1.62 -3.32
C GLY A 138 6.29 2.79 -4.23
N GLY A 139 7.57 3.15 -4.29
CA GLY A 139 8.09 4.24 -5.11
C GLY A 139 8.87 3.74 -6.32
N GLN A 140 9.45 4.66 -7.06
CA GLN A 140 10.29 4.37 -8.22
C GLN A 140 11.41 3.39 -7.84
N GLY A 141 11.56 2.31 -8.62
CA GLY A 141 12.52 1.23 -8.36
C GLY A 141 12.07 0.18 -7.33
N ASN A 142 10.83 0.27 -6.81
CA ASN A 142 10.31 -0.70 -5.84
C ASN A 142 10.26 -2.11 -6.43
N ALA A 143 10.89 -3.09 -5.76
CA ALA A 143 10.96 -4.49 -6.14
C ALA A 143 11.44 -4.73 -7.60
N ALA A 144 12.35 -3.89 -8.10
CA ALA A 144 12.77 -3.89 -9.49
C ALA A 144 13.28 -5.25 -9.97
N ASP A 145 14.05 -5.96 -9.12
CA ASP A 145 14.60 -7.27 -9.47
C ASP A 145 13.48 -8.34 -9.63
N VAL A 146 12.47 -8.30 -8.77
CA VAL A 146 11.30 -9.20 -8.87
C VAL A 146 10.49 -8.90 -10.12
N ILE A 147 10.26 -7.62 -10.41
CA ILE A 147 9.54 -7.18 -11.61
C ILE A 147 10.26 -7.66 -12.87
N ALA A 148 11.57 -7.44 -12.95
CA ALA A 148 12.36 -7.86 -14.11
C ALA A 148 12.32 -9.38 -14.31
N VAL A 149 12.29 -10.17 -13.24
CA VAL A 149 12.11 -11.62 -13.31
C VAL A 149 10.71 -11.98 -13.79
N ALA A 150 9.67 -11.38 -13.19
CA ALA A 150 8.28 -11.64 -13.55
C ALA A 150 8.00 -11.30 -15.03
N GLU A 151 8.53 -10.19 -15.55
CA GLU A 151 8.41 -9.79 -16.95
C GLU A 151 9.05 -10.81 -17.90
N ARG A 152 10.23 -11.36 -17.54
CA ARG A 152 10.87 -12.43 -18.35
C ARG A 152 10.04 -13.70 -18.35
N VAL A 153 9.47 -14.09 -17.21
CA VAL A 153 8.58 -15.27 -17.12
C VAL A 153 7.32 -15.04 -17.95
N VAL A 154 6.67 -13.89 -17.82
CA VAL A 154 5.48 -13.49 -18.59
C VAL A 154 5.73 -13.54 -20.10
N ALA A 155 6.90 -13.10 -20.56
CA ALA A 155 7.28 -13.10 -21.97
C ALA A 155 7.58 -14.50 -22.55
N SER A 156 7.72 -15.53 -21.71
CA SER A 156 8.02 -16.89 -22.16
C SER A 156 6.88 -17.51 -22.97
N GLN A 157 7.20 -18.54 -23.76
CA GLN A 157 6.23 -19.21 -24.62
C GLN A 157 5.04 -19.79 -23.82
N GLU A 158 5.28 -20.25 -22.62
CA GLU A 158 4.28 -20.86 -21.73
C GLU A 158 3.26 -19.84 -21.20
N TRP A 159 3.69 -18.62 -20.86
CA TRP A 159 2.86 -17.65 -20.14
C TRP A 159 2.35 -16.48 -20.96
N ARG A 160 3.05 -16.11 -22.05
CA ARG A 160 2.72 -14.90 -22.84
C ARG A 160 1.27 -14.83 -23.31
N GLY A 161 0.61 -15.99 -23.51
CA GLY A 161 -0.79 -16.06 -23.96
C GLY A 161 -1.76 -15.48 -22.96
N TYR A 162 -1.48 -15.60 -21.65
CA TYR A 162 -2.33 -15.08 -20.57
C TYR A 162 -2.11 -13.57 -20.34
N PHE A 163 -1.02 -13.00 -20.85
CA PHE A 163 -0.64 -11.61 -20.60
C PHE A 163 -0.81 -10.70 -21.84
N GLN A 164 -1.57 -11.12 -22.84
CA GLN A 164 -1.88 -10.25 -23.98
C GLN A 164 -2.61 -9.00 -23.51
N GLY A 165 -2.13 -7.81 -23.89
CA GLY A 165 -2.66 -6.52 -23.46
C GLY A 165 -2.44 -6.20 -21.97
N PHE A 166 -1.57 -6.93 -21.28
CA PHE A 166 -1.18 -6.60 -19.91
C PHE A 166 -0.32 -5.34 -19.90
N SER A 167 -0.67 -4.39 -19.03
CA SER A 167 0.17 -3.23 -18.71
C SER A 167 0.54 -3.28 -17.22
N PHE A 168 1.69 -2.75 -16.87
CA PHE A 168 2.15 -2.69 -15.49
C PHE A 168 1.12 -1.95 -14.62
N PRO A 169 0.59 -2.57 -13.56
CA PRO A 169 -0.61 -2.07 -12.90
C PRO A 169 -0.36 -1.14 -11.71
N TYR A 170 0.91 -0.88 -11.36
CA TYR A 170 1.27 -0.10 -10.19
C TYR A 170 1.80 1.29 -10.55
N GLY A 171 1.43 2.29 -9.75
CA GLY A 171 1.98 3.64 -9.81
C GLY A 171 3.20 3.76 -8.88
N PHE A 172 4.37 3.29 -9.32
CA PHE A 172 5.63 3.47 -8.60
C PHE A 172 6.29 4.76 -9.05
N TYR A 173 5.84 5.87 -8.48
CA TYR A 173 6.31 7.21 -8.81
C TYR A 173 7.50 7.64 -7.96
N GLY A 174 8.19 8.69 -8.39
CA GLY A 174 9.33 9.27 -7.71
C GLY A 174 9.07 10.67 -7.13
N PRO A 175 10.11 11.29 -6.57
CA PRO A 175 10.01 12.64 -6.02
C PRO A 175 9.64 13.69 -7.05
N ASP A 176 10.08 13.57 -8.30
CA ASP A 176 9.88 14.60 -9.33
C ASP A 176 8.38 14.77 -9.62
N GLU A 177 7.66 13.67 -9.92
CA GLU A 177 6.22 13.71 -10.15
C GLU A 177 5.46 14.22 -8.90
N TYR A 178 5.89 13.79 -7.71
CA TYR A 178 5.23 14.18 -6.48
C TYR A 178 5.41 15.65 -6.15
N HIS A 179 6.57 16.26 -6.39
CA HIS A 179 6.77 17.70 -6.23
C HIS A 179 5.85 18.50 -7.15
N GLU A 180 5.67 18.07 -8.40
CA GLU A 180 4.74 18.71 -9.33
C GLU A 180 3.29 18.60 -8.85
N TRP A 181 2.83 17.38 -8.53
CA TRP A 181 1.45 17.16 -8.12
C TRP A 181 1.08 17.80 -6.78
N LEU A 182 2.02 17.84 -5.81
CA LEU A 182 1.81 18.57 -4.55
C LEU A 182 1.62 20.06 -4.81
N ARG A 183 2.44 20.67 -5.68
CA ARG A 183 2.30 22.06 -6.07
C ARG A 183 0.95 22.34 -6.73
N GLU A 184 0.51 21.48 -7.66
CA GLU A 184 -0.79 21.58 -8.30
C GLU A 184 -1.95 21.45 -7.29
N ALA A 185 -1.81 20.56 -6.31
CA ALA A 185 -2.78 20.38 -5.24
C ALA A 185 -2.74 21.48 -4.16
N ARG A 186 -1.83 22.47 -4.27
CA ARG A 186 -1.61 23.53 -3.26
C ARG A 186 -1.23 22.95 -1.89
N LEU A 187 -0.42 21.90 -1.89
CA LEU A 187 0.20 21.32 -0.71
C LEU A 187 1.69 21.71 -0.70
N GLN A 188 2.17 22.17 0.43
CA GLN A 188 3.59 22.45 0.62
C GLN A 188 4.32 21.16 0.96
N ALA A 189 5.21 20.68 0.09
CA ALA A 189 6.09 19.57 0.37
C ALA A 189 7.02 19.92 1.55
N ARG A 190 7.10 19.01 2.54
CA ARG A 190 8.07 19.05 3.63
C ARG A 190 9.17 18.04 3.39
N ARG A 191 8.78 16.85 2.95
CA ARG A 191 9.70 15.76 2.62
C ARG A 191 9.08 14.91 1.51
N VAL A 192 9.87 14.56 0.50
CA VAL A 192 9.50 13.65 -0.56
C VAL A 192 10.75 12.82 -0.88
N GLU A 193 10.79 11.57 -0.41
CA GLU A 193 12.02 10.77 -0.42
C GLU A 193 11.76 9.33 -0.83
N LEU A 194 12.71 8.77 -1.59
CA LEU A 194 12.78 7.34 -1.83
C LEU A 194 13.61 6.69 -0.73
N ILE A 195 13.00 5.82 0.05
CA ILE A 195 13.63 5.14 1.18
C ILE A 195 13.84 3.68 0.83
N PRO A 196 15.10 3.23 0.68
CA PRO A 196 15.41 1.82 0.51
C PRO A 196 14.94 1.01 1.73
N LYS A 197 14.32 -0.11 1.47
CA LYS A 197 13.89 -1.10 2.47
C LYS A 197 14.29 -2.49 1.99
N ASP A 198 14.42 -3.39 2.93
CA ASP A 198 14.59 -4.82 2.66
C ASP A 198 13.38 -5.59 3.17
N ALA A 199 12.78 -6.41 2.30
CA ALA A 199 11.72 -7.32 2.69
C ALA A 199 12.31 -8.74 2.75
N ALA A 200 12.54 -9.21 3.97
CA ALA A 200 13.05 -10.54 4.21
C ALA A 200 11.90 -11.56 4.38
N HIS A 201 11.97 -12.65 3.64
CA HIS A 201 10.96 -13.70 3.62
C HIS A 201 11.58 -15.03 4.09
N GLN A 202 10.85 -15.77 4.94
CA GLN A 202 11.30 -17.03 5.46
C GLN A 202 11.33 -18.11 4.35
N GLY A 203 12.52 -18.35 3.82
CA GLY A 203 12.76 -19.32 2.78
C GLY A 203 11.93 -19.11 1.49
N ARG A 204 11.89 -20.16 0.69
CA ARG A 204 11.12 -20.18 -0.56
C ARG A 204 9.61 -20.00 -0.32
N GLU A 205 9.05 -20.72 0.63
CA GLU A 205 7.61 -20.70 0.91
C GLU A 205 7.12 -19.31 1.34
N GLY A 206 7.88 -18.61 2.19
CA GLY A 206 7.57 -17.25 2.59
C GLY A 206 7.60 -16.27 1.41
N PHE A 207 8.53 -16.43 0.49
CA PHE A 207 8.62 -15.61 -0.71
C PHE A 207 7.48 -15.93 -1.70
N GLU A 208 7.13 -17.20 -1.90
CA GLU A 208 5.96 -17.61 -2.70
C GLU A 208 4.66 -17.02 -2.13
N GLY A 209 4.47 -17.10 -0.81
CA GLY A 209 3.31 -16.52 -0.12
C GLY A 209 3.22 -15.01 -0.32
N TRP A 210 4.33 -14.30 -0.18
CA TRP A 210 4.40 -12.86 -0.45
C TRP A 210 4.08 -12.55 -1.92
N PHE A 211 4.67 -13.28 -2.88
CA PHE A 211 4.39 -13.06 -4.30
C PHE A 211 2.92 -13.33 -4.62
N ARG A 212 2.35 -14.41 -4.08
CA ARG A 212 0.93 -14.78 -4.25
C ARG A 212 -0.01 -13.68 -3.79
N THR A 213 0.26 -13.07 -2.64
CA THR A 213 -0.65 -12.11 -2.00
C THR A 213 -0.42 -10.66 -2.41
N THR A 214 0.78 -10.30 -2.85
CA THR A 214 1.15 -8.93 -3.19
C THR A 214 1.06 -8.65 -4.70
N TRP A 215 1.32 -9.67 -5.55
CA TRP A 215 1.38 -9.52 -7.00
C TRP A 215 0.12 -10.02 -7.71
N LEU A 216 -1.05 -9.74 -7.13
CA LEU A 216 -2.36 -10.17 -7.64
C LEU A 216 -2.60 -9.86 -9.13
N PRO A 217 -2.17 -8.71 -9.69
CA PRO A 217 -2.32 -8.44 -11.12
C PRO A 217 -1.62 -9.47 -12.03
N TYR A 218 -0.54 -10.07 -11.57
CA TYR A 218 0.14 -11.16 -12.28
C TYR A 218 -0.51 -12.50 -11.98
N THR A 219 -0.67 -12.83 -10.70
CA THR A 219 -1.13 -14.16 -10.29
C THR A 219 -2.58 -14.45 -10.67
N GLN A 220 -3.47 -13.43 -10.65
CA GLN A 220 -4.88 -13.60 -11.04
C GLN A 220 -5.11 -13.52 -12.57
N ARG A 221 -4.08 -13.21 -13.35
CA ARG A 221 -4.13 -13.28 -14.82
C ARG A 221 -4.05 -14.72 -15.32
N VAL A 222 -3.37 -15.56 -14.54
CA VAL A 222 -3.18 -16.98 -14.83
C VAL A 222 -4.36 -17.79 -14.26
N PRO A 223 -4.88 -18.80 -15.00
CA PRO A 223 -5.91 -19.72 -14.49
C PRO A 223 -5.52 -20.32 -13.15
N GLU A 224 -6.50 -20.58 -12.29
CA GLU A 224 -6.29 -20.99 -10.90
C GLU A 224 -5.43 -22.25 -10.81
N GLU A 225 -5.70 -23.24 -11.66
CA GLU A 225 -5.00 -24.52 -11.73
C GLU A 225 -3.53 -24.41 -12.17
N LYS A 226 -3.12 -23.28 -12.77
CA LYS A 226 -1.75 -23.00 -13.21
C LYS A 226 -1.02 -21.97 -12.35
N ARG A 227 -1.73 -21.37 -11.41
CA ARG A 227 -1.21 -20.22 -10.64
C ARG A 227 0.01 -20.58 -9.82
N GLU A 228 0.01 -21.72 -9.14
CA GLU A 228 1.14 -22.16 -8.34
C GLU A 228 2.37 -22.49 -9.21
N ALA A 229 2.18 -23.05 -10.41
CA ALA A 229 3.28 -23.28 -11.34
C ALA A 229 3.90 -21.98 -11.85
N PHE A 230 3.08 -20.95 -12.12
CA PHE A 230 3.55 -19.61 -12.48
C PHE A 230 4.37 -18.97 -11.35
N ILE A 231 3.84 -19.00 -10.11
CA ILE A 231 4.52 -18.48 -8.93
C ILE A 231 5.86 -19.19 -8.71
N ALA A 232 5.86 -20.53 -8.75
CA ALA A 232 7.06 -21.34 -8.59
C ALA A 232 8.15 -20.94 -9.61
N GLN A 233 7.76 -20.75 -10.88
CA GLN A 233 8.72 -20.38 -11.93
C GLN A 233 9.31 -18.97 -11.72
N VAL A 234 8.51 -18.00 -11.27
CA VAL A 234 9.02 -16.67 -10.92
C VAL A 234 10.01 -16.77 -9.76
N VAL A 235 9.65 -17.54 -8.72
CA VAL A 235 10.48 -17.73 -7.52
C VAL A 235 11.79 -18.46 -7.85
N ASP A 236 11.75 -19.52 -8.66
CA ASP A 236 12.96 -20.22 -9.09
C ASP A 236 13.92 -19.28 -9.82
N ARG A 237 13.40 -18.54 -10.79
CA ARG A 237 14.21 -17.57 -11.56
C ARG A 237 14.76 -16.44 -10.70
N TYR A 238 14.03 -16.02 -9.67
CA TYR A 238 14.53 -15.02 -8.74
C TYR A 238 15.69 -15.58 -7.91
N LEU A 239 15.52 -16.77 -7.35
CA LEU A 239 16.51 -17.42 -6.47
C LEU A 239 17.80 -17.83 -7.20
N GLU A 240 17.79 -17.99 -8.53
CA GLU A 240 19.00 -18.22 -9.34
C GLU A 240 20.05 -17.10 -9.15
N ASN A 241 19.59 -15.84 -8.99
CA ASN A 241 20.47 -14.66 -8.86
C ASN A 241 20.41 -14.01 -7.47
N HIS A 242 19.46 -14.42 -6.64
CA HIS A 242 19.25 -13.90 -5.29
C HIS A 242 19.10 -15.08 -4.32
N PRO A 243 20.20 -15.82 -4.06
CA PRO A 243 20.14 -16.99 -3.19
C PRO A 243 19.74 -16.58 -1.77
N ARG A 244 19.23 -17.56 -1.01
CA ARG A 244 18.97 -17.40 0.40
C ARG A 244 20.25 -17.06 1.15
N ASP A 245 20.14 -16.22 2.19
CA ASP A 245 21.24 -15.92 3.09
C ASP A 245 21.58 -17.13 4.00
N GLU A 246 22.56 -16.96 4.88
CA GLU A 246 23.01 -17.99 5.84
C GLU A 246 21.92 -18.40 6.85
N GLN A 247 20.89 -17.54 7.06
CA GLN A 247 19.73 -17.81 7.91
C GLN A 247 18.55 -18.41 7.13
N GLY A 248 18.74 -18.66 5.83
CA GLY A 248 17.72 -19.19 4.94
C GLY A 248 16.69 -18.18 4.47
N MET A 249 16.91 -16.88 4.67
CA MET A 249 16.00 -15.82 4.25
C MET A 249 16.18 -15.47 2.78
N VAL A 250 15.09 -15.09 2.14
CA VAL A 250 15.05 -14.49 0.79
C VAL A 250 14.84 -13.00 0.95
N HIS A 251 15.76 -12.20 0.42
CA HIS A 251 15.73 -10.76 0.49
C HIS A 251 15.20 -10.13 -0.77
N VAL A 252 14.26 -9.19 -0.65
CA VAL A 252 13.75 -8.38 -1.76
C VAL A 252 14.05 -6.91 -1.49
N LYS A 253 14.85 -6.31 -2.37
CA LYS A 253 15.09 -4.87 -2.33
C LYS A 253 13.81 -4.12 -2.66
N MET A 254 13.30 -3.36 -1.71
CA MET A 254 12.13 -2.53 -1.82
C MET A 254 12.54 -1.05 -1.83
N VAL A 255 11.72 -0.22 -2.45
CA VAL A 255 11.84 1.25 -2.36
C VAL A 255 10.50 1.82 -1.96
N ARG A 256 10.47 2.57 -0.84
CA ARG A 256 9.28 3.29 -0.41
C ARG A 256 9.40 4.75 -0.77
N LEU A 257 8.41 5.30 -1.45
CA LEU A 257 8.22 6.73 -1.55
C LEU A 257 7.49 7.20 -0.29
N GLU A 258 8.11 8.07 0.47
CA GLU A 258 7.53 8.70 1.66
C GLU A 258 7.35 10.19 1.41
N VAL A 259 6.13 10.66 1.67
CA VAL A 259 5.70 12.03 1.36
C VAL A 259 5.10 12.66 2.60
N GLU A 260 5.64 13.79 3.01
CA GLU A 260 5.09 14.66 4.03
C GLU A 260 4.77 16.03 3.42
N ALA A 261 3.54 16.49 3.59
CA ALA A 261 3.08 17.77 3.04
C ALA A 261 2.11 18.48 3.98
N LEU A 262 2.03 19.81 3.86
CA LEU A 262 1.13 20.68 4.64
C LEU A 262 0.15 21.40 3.73
N LYS A 263 -1.09 21.57 4.21
CA LYS A 263 -2.05 22.51 3.64
C LYS A 263 -1.86 23.88 4.29
N LEU A 264 -1.52 24.90 3.49
CA LEU A 264 -1.30 26.29 3.95
C LEU A 264 -2.63 27.04 4.20
#